data_f808740621fa03e581f20b46e579779d
#
_entry.id   f808740621fa03e581f20b46e579779d
#
_cell.length_a   1.000
_cell.length_b   1.000
_cell.length_c   1.000
_cell.angle_alpha   90.00
_cell.angle_beta   90.00
_cell.angle_gamma   90.00
#
_symmetry.space_group_name_H-M   'P 1'
#
loop_
_entity.id
_entity.type
_entity.pdbx_description
1 polymer ?
#
loop_
_entity_poly.entity_id
_entity_poly.type
_entity_poly.pdbx_seq_one_letter_code
_entity_poly.pdbx_strand_id
1 'polypeptide(L)'
;SRASNGVIVITTKKGKTGRMSINYAGNFSIAPRPRYKNFNLMNSQERVQFSEDAFAAGLRYKFEPIKQINTYEGALKMFQSGEMTSDEFIKTRNYLETVNTDWLDLLTRTSFGHNHNVSVTGASDKVNYALSVGYNSNDGQEKGNSSERLTARAAVTLNMSDNIRVNLTLNGTTGTNKGFNGVDPLNYALTTSRSIAAFEEDGSYSYYRKRLEYKYNKEVESIGYNVLNELENTGSEVNTGSLKLSFDFQWKLLSWLTYQFTGGYSYNTTNSQSWALERSTAIASTYRGYDY
;
A
#
# COMPACT_ATOMS: atom_id res chain seq x y z
N SER A 1 -21.14 -15.50 27.42
CA SER A 1 -21.37 -16.13 26.11
C SER A 1 -20.77 -15.25 25.02
N ARG A 2 -19.82 -15.79 24.22
CA ARG A 2 -19.17 -15.07 23.14
C ARG A 2 -19.81 -15.34 21.75
N ALA A 3 -20.99 -15.88 21.68
CA ALA A 3 -21.64 -16.30 20.45
C ALA A 3 -23.07 -15.78 20.32
N SER A 4 -23.27 -14.45 20.43
CA SER A 4 -24.60 -13.85 20.24
C SER A 4 -25.05 -13.85 18.77
N ASN A 5 -24.14 -14.05 17.79
CA ASN A 5 -24.41 -13.97 16.35
C ASN A 5 -24.20 -15.28 15.59
N GLY A 6 -24.16 -16.42 16.28
CA GLY A 6 -23.96 -17.75 15.68
C GLY A 6 -22.47 -18.18 15.66
N VAL A 7 -22.25 -19.47 15.39
CA VAL A 7 -20.93 -20.09 15.33
C VAL A 7 -20.73 -20.73 13.95
N ILE A 8 -19.68 -20.36 13.26
CA ILE A 8 -19.24 -21.02 12.03
C ILE A 8 -18.17 -22.06 12.43
N VAL A 9 -18.47 -23.33 12.24
CA VAL A 9 -17.53 -24.42 12.47
C VAL A 9 -16.85 -24.77 11.14
N ILE A 10 -15.55 -24.53 11.06
CA ILE A 10 -14.74 -24.91 9.89
C ILE A 10 -14.03 -26.23 10.19
N THR A 11 -14.39 -27.27 9.45
CA THR A 11 -13.72 -28.56 9.53
C THR A 11 -12.66 -28.67 8.42
N THR A 12 -11.40 -28.80 8.78
CA THR A 12 -10.32 -29.00 7.81
C THR A 12 -10.32 -30.43 7.25
N LYS A 13 -9.85 -30.57 6.00
CA LYS A 13 -9.68 -31.89 5.38
C LYS A 13 -8.70 -32.73 6.21
N LYS A 14 -9.08 -33.97 6.52
CA LYS A 14 -8.25 -34.96 7.19
C LYS A 14 -7.62 -35.90 6.16
N GLY A 15 -6.43 -36.44 6.45
CA GLY A 15 -5.81 -37.48 5.65
C GLY A 15 -6.68 -38.75 5.64
N LYS A 16 -6.62 -39.52 4.55
CA LYS A 16 -7.24 -40.83 4.45
C LYS A 16 -6.24 -41.90 4.88
N THR A 17 -6.69 -42.88 5.63
CA THR A 17 -5.88 -44.02 6.07
C THR A 17 -5.25 -44.73 4.88
N GLY A 18 -3.97 -45.06 4.97
CA GLY A 18 -3.24 -45.93 4.03
C GLY A 18 -2.48 -45.20 2.91
N ARG A 19 -2.64 -43.89 2.69
CA ARG A 19 -1.87 -43.15 1.66
C ARG A 19 -1.52 -41.74 2.09
N MET A 20 -0.24 -41.40 1.91
CA MET A 20 0.22 -40.03 1.92
C MET A 20 -0.23 -39.34 0.62
N SER A 21 -0.76 -38.12 0.74
CA SER A 21 -1.13 -37.26 -0.39
C SER A 21 -0.35 -35.99 -0.34
N ILE A 22 0.28 -35.63 -1.46
CA ILE A 22 0.97 -34.36 -1.66
C ILE A 22 0.15 -33.56 -2.66
N ASN A 23 -0.18 -32.32 -2.31
CA ASN A 23 -0.92 -31.42 -3.18
C ASN A 23 -0.14 -30.12 -3.33
N TYR A 24 -0.11 -29.61 -4.56
CA TYR A 24 0.36 -28.28 -4.88
C TYR A 24 -0.79 -27.47 -5.48
N ALA A 25 -0.91 -26.23 -5.07
CA ALA A 25 -1.82 -25.24 -5.64
C ALA A 25 -1.05 -23.95 -5.93
N GLY A 26 -1.12 -23.48 -7.16
CA GLY A 26 -0.55 -22.21 -7.60
C GLY A 26 -1.63 -21.30 -8.18
N ASN A 27 -1.63 -20.03 -7.80
CA ASN A 27 -2.50 -19.01 -8.36
C ASN A 27 -1.64 -17.83 -8.79
N PHE A 28 -1.98 -17.26 -9.95
CA PHE A 28 -1.35 -16.06 -10.49
C PHE A 28 -2.42 -15.03 -10.78
N SER A 29 -2.13 -13.77 -10.49
CA SER A 29 -3.01 -12.65 -10.75
C SER A 29 -2.28 -11.51 -11.42
N ILE A 30 -2.93 -10.87 -12.38
CA ILE A 30 -2.42 -9.69 -13.08
C ILE A 30 -3.53 -8.65 -13.05
N ALA A 31 -3.20 -7.45 -12.54
CA ALA A 31 -4.09 -6.29 -12.60
C ALA A 31 -3.43 -5.22 -13.47
N PRO A 32 -4.01 -4.89 -14.63
CA PRO A 32 -3.47 -3.88 -15.53
C PRO A 32 -3.33 -2.52 -14.84
N ARG A 33 -2.31 -1.77 -15.23
CA ARG A 33 -2.08 -0.40 -14.79
C ARG A 33 -3.31 0.49 -15.07
N PRO A 34 -3.73 1.35 -14.14
CA PRO A 34 -4.73 2.37 -14.41
C PRO A 34 -4.24 3.34 -15.49
N ARG A 35 -5.15 3.83 -16.33
CA ARG A 35 -4.84 4.75 -17.43
C ARG A 35 -5.84 5.90 -17.42
N TYR A 36 -5.40 7.10 -17.78
CA TYR A 36 -6.28 8.29 -17.82
C TYR A 36 -7.54 8.12 -18.69
N LYS A 37 -7.48 7.33 -19.75
CA LYS A 37 -8.66 7.02 -20.59
C LYS A 37 -9.81 6.33 -19.84
N ASN A 38 -9.53 5.76 -18.65
CA ASN A 38 -10.53 5.10 -17.80
C ASN A 38 -11.13 6.06 -16.77
N PHE A 39 -10.66 7.32 -16.73
CA PHE A 39 -11.09 8.34 -15.80
C PHE A 39 -11.54 9.58 -16.55
N ASN A 40 -12.55 10.25 -16.06
CA ASN A 40 -13.00 11.53 -16.62
C ASN A 40 -12.21 12.68 -15.97
N LEU A 41 -10.92 12.77 -16.29
CA LEU A 41 -10.00 13.77 -15.77
C LEU A 41 -9.48 14.67 -16.89
N MET A 42 -9.31 15.94 -16.59
CA MET A 42 -8.82 16.94 -17.54
C MET A 42 -7.38 16.62 -17.98
N ASN A 43 -7.11 16.80 -19.26
CA ASN A 43 -5.76 16.92 -19.79
C ASN A 43 -5.20 18.33 -19.52
N SER A 44 -3.98 18.61 -19.93
CA SER A 44 -3.34 19.91 -19.69
C SER A 44 -4.05 21.07 -20.35
N GLN A 45 -4.49 20.92 -21.59
CA GLN A 45 -5.22 21.94 -22.34
C GLN A 45 -6.56 22.24 -21.68
N GLU A 46 -7.35 21.22 -21.38
CA GLU A 46 -8.64 21.34 -20.69
C GLU A 46 -8.47 21.99 -19.30
N ARG A 47 -7.38 21.69 -18.59
CA ARG A 47 -7.10 22.25 -17.28
C ARG A 47 -6.73 23.75 -17.35
N VAL A 48 -5.94 24.15 -18.33
CA VAL A 48 -5.61 25.57 -18.56
C VAL A 48 -6.86 26.33 -18.95
N GLN A 49 -7.65 25.82 -19.91
CA GLN A 49 -8.91 26.43 -20.34
C GLN A 49 -9.90 26.59 -19.17
N PHE A 50 -10.05 25.54 -18.35
CA PHE A 50 -10.87 25.62 -17.14
C PHE A 50 -10.44 26.73 -16.22
N SER A 51 -9.12 26.94 -16.03
CA SER A 51 -8.61 28.03 -15.20
C SER A 51 -8.89 29.40 -15.78
N GLU A 52 -8.80 29.55 -17.10
CA GLU A 52 -9.17 30.78 -17.81
C GLU A 52 -10.65 31.12 -17.65
N ASP A 53 -11.51 30.13 -17.88
CA ASP A 53 -12.96 30.27 -17.75
C ASP A 53 -13.36 30.61 -16.30
N ALA A 54 -12.73 29.93 -15.33
CA ALA A 54 -12.95 30.18 -13.92
C ALA A 54 -12.53 31.62 -13.52
N PHE A 55 -11.40 32.09 -14.02
CA PHE A 55 -10.94 33.46 -13.79
C PHE A 55 -11.86 34.47 -14.45
N ALA A 56 -12.24 34.27 -15.73
CA ALA A 56 -13.16 35.13 -16.46
C ALA A 56 -14.55 35.20 -15.79
N ALA A 57 -15.02 34.10 -15.20
CA ALA A 57 -16.25 34.04 -14.42
C ALA A 57 -16.15 34.69 -13.03
N GLY A 58 -14.98 35.24 -12.64
CA GLY A 58 -14.77 35.89 -11.35
C GLY A 58 -14.69 34.92 -10.18
N LEU A 59 -14.45 33.65 -10.42
CA LEU A 59 -14.24 32.67 -9.34
C LEU A 59 -12.96 32.98 -8.56
N ARG A 60 -13.06 32.90 -7.25
CA ARG A 60 -11.93 33.15 -6.35
C ARG A 60 -11.44 31.84 -5.76
N TYR A 61 -10.12 31.68 -5.72
CA TYR A 61 -9.50 30.57 -5.01
C TYR A 61 -9.64 30.76 -3.50
N LYS A 62 -9.82 29.65 -2.79
CA LYS A 62 -9.82 29.65 -1.32
C LYS A 62 -8.53 30.23 -0.74
N PHE A 63 -7.42 30.02 -1.42
CA PHE A 63 -6.11 30.53 -1.07
C PHE A 63 -5.50 31.24 -2.27
N GLU A 64 -4.77 32.33 -2.02
CA GLU A 64 -4.02 33.03 -3.07
C GLU A 64 -3.05 32.06 -3.77
N PRO A 65 -3.03 32.01 -5.11
CA PRO A 65 -2.04 31.24 -5.86
C PRO A 65 -0.61 31.67 -5.54
N ILE A 66 0.29 30.67 -5.44
CA ILE A 66 1.71 30.94 -5.27
C ILE A 66 2.30 31.34 -6.62
N LYS A 67 3.06 32.45 -6.65
CA LYS A 67 3.77 32.92 -7.85
C LYS A 67 4.79 31.88 -8.31
N GLN A 68 4.58 31.32 -9.49
CA GLN A 68 5.45 30.35 -10.15
C GLN A 68 5.04 30.13 -11.61
N ILE A 69 5.97 29.69 -12.43
CA ILE A 69 5.72 29.43 -13.85
C ILE A 69 5.14 28.02 -14.12
N ASN A 70 5.21 27.12 -13.15
CA ASN A 70 4.84 25.70 -13.29
C ASN A 70 3.33 25.45 -13.15
N THR A 71 2.55 26.49 -12.90
CA THR A 71 1.08 26.44 -12.86
C THR A 71 0.49 27.68 -13.53
N TYR A 72 -0.66 27.51 -14.20
CA TYR A 72 -1.36 28.62 -14.84
C TYR A 72 -1.69 29.75 -13.85
N GLU A 73 -2.24 29.41 -12.69
CA GLU A 73 -2.63 30.37 -11.67
C GLU A 73 -1.43 31.13 -11.09
N GLY A 74 -0.29 30.46 -10.96
CA GLY A 74 0.97 31.07 -10.51
C GLY A 74 1.51 32.06 -11.54
N ALA A 75 1.55 31.67 -12.81
CA ALA A 75 1.97 32.53 -13.92
C ALA A 75 1.03 33.73 -14.09
N LEU A 76 -0.28 33.53 -14.01
CA LEU A 76 -1.27 34.61 -14.03
C LEU A 76 -1.04 35.62 -12.90
N LYS A 77 -0.73 35.16 -11.70
CA LYS A 77 -0.43 36.00 -10.56
C LYS A 77 0.85 36.82 -10.77
N MET A 78 1.90 36.22 -11.36
CA MET A 78 3.13 36.96 -11.72
C MET A 78 2.87 38.01 -12.79
N PHE A 79 2.07 37.68 -13.81
CA PHE A 79 1.66 38.65 -14.81
C PHE A 79 0.87 39.82 -14.20
N GLN A 80 -0.13 39.56 -13.36
CA GLN A 80 -0.93 40.58 -12.69
C GLN A 80 -0.13 41.47 -11.74
N SER A 81 0.95 40.97 -11.13
CA SER A 81 1.84 41.73 -10.26
C SER A 81 2.96 42.47 -11.00
N GLY A 82 3.02 42.36 -12.34
CA GLY A 82 4.06 42.99 -13.15
C GLY A 82 5.43 42.31 -13.12
N GLU A 83 5.52 41.11 -12.56
CA GLU A 83 6.75 40.29 -12.52
C GLU A 83 6.95 39.49 -13.80
N MET A 84 5.97 39.44 -14.69
CA MET A 84 5.98 38.72 -15.96
C MET A 84 5.35 39.63 -17.04
N THR A 85 5.96 39.68 -18.18
CA THR A 85 5.41 40.40 -19.34
C THR A 85 4.27 39.60 -20.00
N SER A 86 3.47 40.27 -20.84
CA SER A 86 2.40 39.64 -21.60
C SER A 86 2.91 38.50 -22.49
N ASP A 87 4.04 38.71 -23.18
CA ASP A 87 4.62 37.70 -24.08
C ASP A 87 5.14 36.47 -23.32
N GLU A 88 5.77 36.70 -22.17
CA GLU A 88 6.21 35.60 -21.29
C GLU A 88 5.03 34.83 -20.74
N PHE A 89 3.95 35.51 -20.34
CA PHE A 89 2.75 34.85 -19.86
C PHE A 89 2.11 33.99 -20.95
N ILE A 90 1.95 34.52 -22.17
CA ILE A 90 1.40 33.77 -23.30
C ILE A 90 2.27 32.54 -23.62
N LYS A 91 3.58 32.70 -23.65
CA LYS A 91 4.54 31.60 -23.85
C LYS A 91 4.39 30.52 -22.77
N THR A 92 4.34 30.92 -21.51
CA THR A 92 4.19 30.01 -20.38
C THR A 92 2.84 29.29 -20.43
N ARG A 93 1.76 30.00 -20.69
CA ARG A 93 0.43 29.43 -20.86
C ARG A 93 0.41 28.36 -21.98
N ASN A 94 0.93 28.69 -23.14
CA ASN A 94 1.00 27.75 -24.29
C ASN A 94 1.86 26.53 -23.95
N TYR A 95 2.95 26.68 -23.25
CA TYR A 95 3.76 25.57 -22.76
C TYR A 95 2.95 24.67 -21.83
N LEU A 96 2.27 25.22 -20.82
CA LEU A 96 1.48 24.47 -19.86
C LEU A 96 0.37 23.62 -20.49
N GLU A 97 -0.21 24.07 -21.62
CA GLU A 97 -1.20 23.30 -22.38
C GLU A 97 -0.62 22.02 -23.01
N THR A 98 0.69 22.00 -23.30
CA THR A 98 1.34 20.91 -24.03
C THR A 98 2.01 19.86 -23.14
N VAL A 99 2.24 20.15 -21.85
CA VAL A 99 3.01 19.29 -20.91
C VAL A 99 2.44 17.87 -20.80
N ASN A 100 1.17 17.72 -20.53
CA ASN A 100 0.42 16.45 -20.49
C ASN A 100 1.09 15.31 -19.72
N THR A 101 1.67 15.58 -18.54
CA THR A 101 2.31 14.56 -17.70
C THR A 101 1.36 13.38 -17.42
N ASP A 102 1.81 12.19 -17.72
CA ASP A 102 1.09 10.96 -17.35
C ASP A 102 1.55 10.48 -15.96
N TRP A 103 1.00 11.11 -14.91
CA TRP A 103 1.29 10.73 -13.52
C TRP A 103 0.94 9.28 -13.23
N LEU A 104 -0.10 8.73 -13.86
CA LEU A 104 -0.44 7.31 -13.70
C LEU A 104 0.66 6.41 -14.26
N ASP A 105 1.30 6.78 -15.39
CA ASP A 105 2.44 6.02 -15.92
C ASP A 105 3.67 6.10 -15.04
N LEU A 106 3.96 7.29 -14.54
CA LEU A 106 5.12 7.52 -13.69
C LEU A 106 5.01 6.80 -12.35
N LEU A 107 3.80 6.76 -11.76
CA LEU A 107 3.59 6.34 -10.36
C LEU A 107 3.00 4.93 -10.22
N THR A 108 2.45 4.37 -11.30
CA THR A 108 1.82 3.05 -11.25
C THR A 108 2.41 2.06 -12.24
N ARG A 109 2.13 0.79 -12.01
CA ARG A 109 2.55 -0.34 -12.86
C ARG A 109 1.43 -1.38 -12.97
N THR A 110 1.55 -2.28 -13.92
CA THR A 110 0.76 -3.52 -13.91
C THR A 110 1.19 -4.34 -12.69
N SER A 111 0.24 -4.64 -11.82
CA SER A 111 0.45 -5.46 -10.64
C SER A 111 0.53 -6.93 -11.03
N PHE A 112 1.48 -7.64 -10.43
CA PHE A 112 1.60 -9.09 -10.55
C PHE A 112 1.59 -9.71 -9.17
N GLY A 113 0.73 -10.69 -8.97
CA GLY A 113 0.66 -11.45 -7.74
C GLY A 113 0.75 -12.95 -8.01
N HIS A 114 1.37 -13.69 -7.09
CA HIS A 114 1.37 -15.13 -7.13
C HIS A 114 1.27 -15.73 -5.72
N ASN A 115 0.62 -16.90 -5.68
CA ASN A 115 0.46 -17.66 -4.47
C ASN A 115 0.80 -19.14 -4.77
N HIS A 116 1.61 -19.72 -3.92
CA HIS A 116 1.99 -21.13 -3.99
C HIS A 116 1.69 -21.80 -2.66
N ASN A 117 1.05 -22.95 -2.68
CA ASN A 117 0.79 -23.74 -1.50
C ASN A 117 1.14 -25.21 -1.76
N VAL A 118 1.99 -25.77 -0.92
CA VAL A 118 2.29 -27.20 -0.89
C VAL A 118 1.71 -27.78 0.39
N SER A 119 0.98 -28.86 0.28
CA SER A 119 0.43 -29.56 1.45
C SER A 119 0.65 -31.08 1.37
N VAL A 120 0.94 -31.64 2.52
CA VAL A 120 1.12 -33.09 2.69
C VAL A 120 0.14 -33.54 3.77
N THR A 121 -0.66 -34.57 3.43
CA THR A 121 -1.61 -35.18 4.37
C THR A 121 -1.44 -36.66 4.37
N GLY A 122 -1.60 -37.28 5.53
CA GLY A 122 -1.59 -38.75 5.67
C GLY A 122 -2.26 -39.17 6.97
N ALA A 123 -2.66 -40.41 7.00
CA ALA A 123 -3.27 -41.01 8.19
C ALA A 123 -2.92 -42.48 8.32
N SER A 124 -2.80 -42.92 9.58
CA SER A 124 -2.88 -44.30 10.02
C SER A 124 -3.96 -44.41 11.09
N ASP A 125 -4.19 -45.59 11.61
CA ASP A 125 -5.17 -45.84 12.68
C ASP A 125 -4.87 -44.96 13.93
N LYS A 126 -3.59 -44.71 14.19
CA LYS A 126 -3.14 -43.99 15.38
C LYS A 126 -2.78 -42.54 15.14
N VAL A 127 -2.42 -42.17 13.90
CA VAL A 127 -1.90 -40.83 13.60
C VAL A 127 -2.57 -40.26 12.36
N ASN A 128 -3.03 -39.04 12.43
CA ASN A 128 -3.47 -38.26 11.28
C ASN A 128 -2.68 -36.94 11.28
N TYR A 129 -2.08 -36.60 10.12
CA TYR A 129 -1.30 -35.36 10.01
C TYR A 129 -1.66 -34.60 8.74
N ALA A 130 -1.54 -33.29 8.86
CA ALA A 130 -1.64 -32.33 7.75
C ALA A 130 -0.58 -31.27 7.93
N LEU A 131 0.33 -31.20 6.96
CA LEU A 131 1.41 -30.20 6.89
C LEU A 131 1.18 -29.33 5.68
N SER A 132 1.43 -28.01 5.78
CA SER A 132 1.38 -27.14 4.60
C SER A 132 2.35 -25.99 4.75
N VAL A 133 2.89 -25.55 3.61
CA VAL A 133 3.69 -24.34 3.47
C VAL A 133 3.10 -23.54 2.32
N GLY A 134 2.84 -22.26 2.55
CA GLY A 134 2.32 -21.33 1.56
C GLY A 134 3.19 -20.09 1.45
N TYR A 135 3.45 -19.64 0.23
CA TYR A 135 4.10 -18.38 -0.07
C TYR A 135 3.18 -17.54 -0.94
N ASN A 136 3.01 -16.28 -0.55
CA ASN A 136 2.26 -15.28 -1.30
C ASN A 136 3.16 -14.07 -1.53
N SER A 137 3.20 -13.60 -2.77
CA SER A 137 3.85 -12.35 -3.14
C SER A 137 2.91 -11.55 -4.03
N ASN A 138 2.82 -10.27 -3.79
CA ASN A 138 2.01 -9.34 -4.58
C ASN A 138 2.73 -8.01 -4.72
N ASP A 139 3.03 -7.66 -5.96
CA ASP A 139 3.45 -6.32 -6.33
C ASP A 139 2.22 -5.42 -6.44
N GLY A 140 2.17 -4.33 -5.67
CA GLY A 140 1.09 -3.34 -5.77
C GLY A 140 1.04 -2.63 -7.12
N GLN A 141 -0.12 -2.05 -7.45
CA GLN A 141 -0.24 -1.20 -8.65
C GLN A 141 0.57 0.10 -8.53
N GLU A 142 0.86 0.57 -7.33
CA GLU A 142 1.77 1.70 -7.08
C GLU A 142 3.21 1.19 -7.11
N LYS A 143 4.09 1.90 -7.83
CA LYS A 143 5.52 1.56 -7.88
C LYS A 143 6.15 1.71 -6.49
N GLY A 144 6.83 0.68 -5.99
CA GLY A 144 7.40 0.65 -4.65
C GLY A 144 6.52 0.01 -3.58
N ASN A 145 5.24 -0.28 -3.87
CA ASN A 145 4.37 -1.00 -2.97
C ASN A 145 4.45 -2.52 -3.22
N SER A 146 4.69 -3.31 -2.18
CA SER A 146 4.73 -4.78 -2.29
C SER A 146 4.35 -5.46 -0.97
N SER A 147 3.90 -6.70 -1.07
CA SER A 147 3.53 -7.53 0.07
C SER A 147 4.01 -8.96 -0.15
N GLU A 148 4.72 -9.50 0.83
CA GLU A 148 5.17 -10.90 0.84
C GLU A 148 4.72 -11.56 2.13
N ARG A 149 4.34 -12.84 2.05
CA ARG A 149 3.93 -13.62 3.22
C ARG A 149 4.27 -15.09 3.05
N LEU A 150 4.97 -15.63 4.04
CA LEU A 150 5.21 -17.06 4.20
C LEU A 150 4.32 -17.59 5.33
N THR A 151 3.67 -18.72 5.10
CA THR A 151 2.86 -19.42 6.11
C THR A 151 3.30 -20.85 6.23
N ALA A 152 3.33 -21.38 7.43
CA ALA A 152 3.56 -22.80 7.68
C ALA A 152 2.52 -23.31 8.69
N ARG A 153 1.98 -24.48 8.43
CA ARG A 153 1.02 -25.12 9.32
C ARG A 153 1.38 -26.61 9.49
N ALA A 154 1.34 -27.06 10.73
CA ALA A 154 1.40 -28.48 11.08
C ALA A 154 0.21 -28.79 11.99
N ALA A 155 -0.58 -29.78 11.62
CA ALA A 155 -1.68 -30.30 12.43
C ALA A 155 -1.52 -31.82 12.55
N VAL A 156 -1.51 -32.32 13.79
CA VAL A 156 -1.35 -33.73 14.10
C VAL A 156 -2.43 -34.13 15.09
N THR A 157 -3.13 -35.21 14.76
CA THR A 157 -4.06 -35.90 15.66
C THR A 157 -3.46 -37.28 16.00
N LEU A 158 -3.30 -37.54 17.29
CA LEU A 158 -2.84 -38.82 17.82
C LEU A 158 -4.00 -39.51 18.54
N ASN A 159 -4.37 -40.71 18.09
CA ASN A 159 -5.26 -41.60 18.81
C ASN A 159 -4.38 -42.59 19.62
N MET A 160 -4.08 -42.21 20.86
CA MET A 160 -3.18 -42.96 21.74
C MET A 160 -3.82 -44.30 22.17
N SER A 161 -5.15 -44.28 22.32
CA SER A 161 -6.01 -45.44 22.55
C SER A 161 -7.43 -45.15 22.04
N ASP A 162 -8.34 -46.11 22.13
CA ASP A 162 -9.75 -45.92 21.81
C ASP A 162 -10.41 -44.81 22.66
N ASN A 163 -9.81 -44.52 23.80
CA ASN A 163 -10.32 -43.59 24.78
C ASN A 163 -9.53 -42.25 24.86
N ILE A 164 -8.34 -42.19 24.27
CA ILE A 164 -7.46 -41.01 24.39
C ILE A 164 -7.10 -40.47 23.02
N ARG A 165 -7.42 -39.18 22.81
CA ARG A 165 -7.08 -38.41 21.61
C ARG A 165 -6.36 -37.13 21.97
N VAL A 166 -5.30 -36.83 21.22
CA VAL A 166 -4.52 -35.58 21.32
C VAL A 166 -4.51 -34.89 19.94
N ASN A 167 -4.85 -33.60 19.90
CA ASN A 167 -4.69 -32.78 18.73
C ASN A 167 -3.67 -31.69 19.01
N LEU A 168 -2.69 -31.56 18.13
CA LEU A 168 -1.69 -30.51 18.13
C LEU A 168 -1.79 -29.73 16.83
N THR A 169 -1.82 -28.42 16.91
CA THR A 169 -1.77 -27.55 15.73
C THR A 169 -0.77 -26.43 15.96
N LEU A 170 0.19 -26.32 15.06
CA LEU A 170 1.15 -25.22 14.99
C LEU A 170 0.89 -24.42 13.72
N ASN A 171 0.78 -23.11 13.84
CA ASN A 171 0.69 -22.20 12.71
C ASN A 171 1.76 -21.12 12.88
N GLY A 172 2.57 -20.94 11.85
CA GLY A 172 3.57 -19.89 11.74
C GLY A 172 3.27 -19.01 10.54
N THR A 173 3.43 -17.71 10.68
CA THR A 173 3.31 -16.75 9.58
C THR A 173 4.38 -15.68 9.74
N THR A 174 5.05 -15.34 8.66
CA THR A 174 5.88 -14.14 8.57
C THR A 174 5.51 -13.38 7.30
N GLY A 175 5.56 -12.04 7.37
CA GLY A 175 5.22 -11.21 6.23
C GLY A 175 5.94 -9.88 6.28
N THR A 176 6.22 -9.33 5.09
CA THR A 176 6.79 -8.01 4.87
C THR A 176 5.88 -7.23 3.95
N ASN A 177 5.51 -6.02 4.36
CA ASN A 177 4.80 -5.06 3.52
C ASN A 177 5.68 -3.83 3.34
N LYS A 178 5.90 -3.42 2.10
CA LYS A 178 6.61 -2.19 1.74
C LYS A 178 5.62 -1.18 1.18
N GLY A 179 5.84 0.09 1.48
CA GLY A 179 4.97 1.18 1.05
C GLY A 179 5.66 2.53 1.21
N PHE A 180 4.86 3.56 1.27
CA PHE A 180 5.31 4.94 1.29
C PHE A 180 5.14 5.56 2.67
N ASN A 181 5.86 6.65 2.92
CA ASN A 181 5.72 7.49 4.08
C ASN A 181 5.37 8.91 3.66
N GLY A 182 4.16 9.37 4.00
CA GLY A 182 3.70 10.72 3.70
C GLY A 182 3.33 10.99 2.23
N VAL A 183 3.33 9.97 1.38
CA VAL A 183 2.96 10.06 -0.05
C VAL A 183 1.86 9.05 -0.36
N ASP A 184 0.89 9.47 -1.16
CA ASP A 184 -0.13 8.61 -1.75
C ASP A 184 -0.04 8.75 -3.27
N PRO A 185 0.69 7.86 -3.97
CA PRO A 185 0.98 8.00 -5.39
C PRO A 185 -0.27 7.97 -6.27
N LEU A 186 -1.24 7.12 -5.95
CA LEU A 186 -2.46 7.01 -6.74
C LEU A 186 -3.33 8.26 -6.57
N ASN A 187 -3.54 8.72 -5.34
CA ASN A 187 -4.28 9.95 -5.10
C ASN A 187 -3.58 11.16 -5.74
N TYR A 188 -2.25 11.22 -5.66
CA TYR A 188 -1.47 12.27 -6.34
C TYR A 188 -1.72 12.26 -7.85
N ALA A 189 -1.64 11.09 -8.50
CA ALA A 189 -1.87 10.95 -9.94
C ALA A 189 -3.28 11.38 -10.38
N LEU A 190 -4.29 11.15 -9.52
CA LEU A 190 -5.67 11.48 -9.82
C LEU A 190 -6.04 12.94 -9.52
N THR A 191 -5.31 13.61 -8.63
CA THR A 191 -5.65 14.97 -8.17
C THR A 191 -4.70 16.05 -8.67
N THR A 192 -3.48 15.69 -9.09
CA THR A 192 -2.50 16.65 -9.58
C THR A 192 -2.73 16.96 -11.05
N SER A 193 -2.60 18.24 -11.39
CA SER A 193 -2.73 18.70 -12.78
C SER A 193 -1.68 18.06 -13.67
N ARG A 194 -2.10 17.62 -14.85
CA ARG A 194 -1.20 17.10 -15.88
C ARG A 194 -0.37 18.22 -16.57
N SER A 195 -0.71 19.50 -16.35
CA SER A 195 0.07 20.64 -16.81
C SER A 195 1.34 20.88 -15.98
N ILE A 196 1.51 20.19 -14.85
CA ILE A 196 2.73 20.24 -14.06
C ILE A 196 3.72 19.22 -14.65
N ALA A 197 4.91 19.69 -15.06
CA ALA A 197 5.97 18.84 -15.57
C ALA A 197 6.57 17.98 -14.45
N ALA A 198 6.86 16.72 -14.75
CA ALA A 198 7.58 15.84 -13.83
C ALA A 198 9.11 16.04 -13.88
N PHE A 199 9.59 16.40 -15.06
CA PHE A 199 11.01 16.55 -15.37
C PHE A 199 11.28 17.86 -16.11
N GLU A 200 12.48 18.39 -15.94
CA GLU A 200 13.03 19.45 -16.76
C GLU A 200 13.57 18.89 -18.09
N GLU A 201 13.95 19.75 -19.03
CA GLU A 201 14.48 19.35 -20.34
C GLU A 201 15.76 18.48 -20.25
N ASP A 202 16.56 18.67 -19.20
CA ASP A 202 17.78 17.91 -18.93
C ASP A 202 17.53 16.57 -18.22
N GLY A 203 16.26 16.23 -17.94
CA GLY A 203 15.84 15.01 -17.26
C GLY A 203 15.90 15.07 -15.74
N SER A 204 16.28 16.18 -15.14
CA SER A 204 16.18 16.39 -13.70
C SER A 204 14.72 16.57 -13.26
N TYR A 205 14.46 16.39 -11.97
CA TYR A 205 13.10 16.57 -11.44
C TYR A 205 12.68 18.02 -11.50
N SER A 206 11.49 18.28 -12.10
CA SER A 206 10.86 19.60 -12.07
C SER A 206 10.12 19.79 -10.77
N TYR A 207 10.48 20.85 -10.01
CA TYR A 207 9.87 21.16 -8.73
C TYR A 207 8.88 22.31 -8.88
N TYR A 208 7.62 22.07 -8.48
CA TYR A 208 6.64 23.15 -8.33
C TYR A 208 6.47 23.55 -6.87
N ARG A 209 6.11 24.79 -6.61
CA ARG A 209 5.89 25.26 -5.26
C ARG A 209 4.56 24.77 -4.71
N LYS A 210 4.62 24.02 -3.63
CA LYS A 210 3.48 23.55 -2.86
C LYS A 210 3.35 24.33 -1.57
N ARG A 211 2.12 24.73 -1.23
CA ARG A 211 1.83 25.43 0.03
C ARG A 211 2.06 24.50 1.22
N LEU A 212 2.72 25.01 2.24
CA LEU A 212 2.80 24.37 3.56
C LEU A 212 1.78 25.04 4.48
N GLU A 213 0.87 24.24 5.05
CA GLU A 213 -0.07 24.72 6.06
C GLU A 213 0.55 24.54 7.45
N TYR A 214 1.02 25.63 8.07
CA TYR A 214 1.39 25.61 9.47
C TYR A 214 0.17 25.92 10.34
N LYS A 215 -0.10 25.07 11.33
CA LYS A 215 -1.22 25.24 12.29
C LYS A 215 -1.12 26.53 13.14
N TYR A 216 0.06 27.14 13.25
CA TYR A 216 0.31 28.20 14.22
C TYR A 216 0.79 29.54 13.65
N ASN A 217 1.22 29.62 12.40
CA ASN A 217 1.64 30.87 11.75
C ASN A 217 0.82 31.14 10.50
N LYS A 218 0.34 32.39 10.36
CA LYS A 218 -0.44 32.83 9.21
C LYS A 218 0.40 33.06 7.94
N GLU A 219 1.71 32.97 8.03
CA GLU A 219 2.58 33.08 6.86
C GLU A 219 2.50 31.84 5.99
N VAL A 220 2.18 32.08 4.72
CA VAL A 220 2.10 31.03 3.71
C VAL A 220 3.50 30.73 3.22
N GLU A 221 4.11 29.77 3.81
CA GLU A 221 5.35 29.23 3.25
C GLU A 221 5.06 28.25 2.12
N SER A 222 5.97 28.18 1.17
CA SER A 222 5.91 27.23 0.07
C SER A 222 7.25 26.52 -0.05
N ILE A 223 7.20 25.26 -0.45
CA ILE A 223 8.38 24.43 -0.68
C ILE A 223 8.33 23.85 -2.09
N GLY A 224 9.49 23.67 -2.70
CA GLY A 224 9.60 22.90 -3.94
C GLY A 224 9.21 21.45 -3.71
N TYR A 225 8.32 20.92 -4.51
CA TYR A 225 7.81 19.57 -4.38
C TYR A 225 7.85 18.83 -5.72
N ASN A 226 8.33 17.61 -5.70
CA ASN A 226 8.18 16.65 -6.78
C ASN A 226 7.90 15.28 -6.16
N VAL A 227 6.81 14.64 -6.55
CA VAL A 227 6.38 13.34 -5.98
C VAL A 227 7.40 12.22 -6.23
N LEU A 228 8.11 12.24 -7.37
CA LEU A 228 9.12 11.23 -7.68
C LEU A 228 10.31 11.34 -6.72
N ASN A 229 10.75 12.57 -6.41
CA ASN A 229 11.75 12.81 -5.37
C ASN A 229 11.29 12.27 -4.00
N GLU A 230 10.02 12.49 -3.65
CA GLU A 230 9.49 11.98 -2.38
C GLU A 230 9.48 10.45 -2.35
N LEU A 231 9.08 9.79 -3.44
CA LEU A 231 9.08 8.32 -3.53
C LEU A 231 10.48 7.70 -3.41
N GLU A 232 11.51 8.39 -3.89
CA GLU A 232 12.90 7.93 -3.76
C GLU A 232 13.47 8.16 -2.35
N ASN A 233 13.00 9.21 -1.68
CA ASN A 233 13.58 9.67 -0.41
C ASN A 233 12.72 9.34 0.80
N THR A 234 11.58 8.66 0.64
CA THR A 234 10.73 8.22 1.76
C THR A 234 10.30 6.76 1.58
N GLY A 235 9.93 6.13 2.67
CA GLY A 235 9.39 4.79 2.59
C GLY A 235 8.91 4.27 3.93
N SER A 236 8.23 3.13 3.88
CA SER A 236 7.82 2.38 5.06
C SER A 236 7.95 0.89 4.82
N GLU A 237 8.30 0.16 5.86
CA GLU A 237 8.36 -1.29 5.88
C GLU A 237 7.75 -1.81 7.17
N VAL A 238 6.84 -2.77 7.04
CA VAL A 238 6.20 -3.43 8.17
C VAL A 238 6.47 -4.92 8.10
N ASN A 239 7.22 -5.43 9.07
CA ASN A 239 7.52 -6.83 9.23
C ASN A 239 6.64 -7.42 10.33
N THR A 240 5.90 -8.48 10.01
CA THR A 240 5.00 -9.17 10.93
C THR A 240 5.44 -10.61 11.14
N GLY A 241 5.31 -11.10 12.36
CA GLY A 241 5.52 -12.49 12.72
C GLY A 241 4.40 -13.00 13.63
N SER A 242 3.93 -14.22 13.39
CA SER A 242 2.94 -14.86 14.25
C SER A 242 3.24 -16.34 14.41
N LEU A 243 3.21 -16.81 15.66
CA LEU A 243 3.28 -18.22 15.99
C LEU A 243 2.10 -18.57 16.90
N LYS A 244 1.31 -19.57 16.50
CA LYS A 244 0.18 -20.07 17.29
C LYS A 244 0.29 -21.57 17.47
N LEU A 245 0.30 -22.01 18.72
CA LEU A 245 0.23 -23.39 19.14
C LEU A 245 -1.14 -23.63 19.77
N SER A 246 -1.80 -24.72 19.36
CA SER A 246 -3.03 -25.18 20.00
C SER A 246 -2.87 -26.64 20.37
N PHE A 247 -3.29 -26.98 21.56
CA PHE A 247 -3.30 -28.31 22.13
C PHE A 247 -4.71 -28.65 22.58
N ASP A 248 -5.22 -29.80 22.17
CA ASP A 248 -6.50 -30.32 22.61
C ASP A 248 -6.31 -31.78 23.03
N PHE A 249 -6.68 -32.09 24.26
CA PHE A 249 -6.63 -33.41 24.85
C PHE A 249 -8.04 -33.87 25.18
N GLN A 250 -8.42 -35.03 24.72
CA GLN A 250 -9.71 -35.64 25.01
C GLN A 250 -9.49 -37.05 25.58
N TRP A 251 -10.15 -37.32 26.73
CA TRP A 251 -10.12 -38.59 27.41
C TRP A 251 -11.53 -39.08 27.76
N LYS A 252 -11.95 -40.15 27.13
CA LYS A 252 -13.23 -40.80 27.45
C LYS A 252 -13.01 -41.75 28.64
N LEU A 253 -13.25 -41.21 29.84
CA LEU A 253 -13.08 -41.92 31.10
C LEU A 253 -14.07 -43.08 31.28
N LEU A 254 -15.34 -42.84 30.94
CA LEU A 254 -16.46 -43.77 31.00
C LEU A 254 -17.32 -43.59 29.74
N SER A 255 -18.22 -44.53 29.45
CA SER A 255 -19.11 -44.43 28.28
C SER A 255 -19.95 -43.14 28.26
N TRP A 256 -20.21 -42.59 29.40
CA TRP A 256 -21.01 -41.35 29.64
C TRP A 256 -20.15 -40.16 30.09
N LEU A 257 -18.84 -40.31 30.38
CA LEU A 257 -17.99 -39.26 30.90
C LEU A 257 -16.76 -39.07 29.99
N THR A 258 -16.66 -37.88 29.40
CA THR A 258 -15.50 -37.45 28.61
C THR A 258 -14.86 -36.22 29.28
N TYR A 259 -13.58 -36.28 29.55
CA TYR A 259 -12.75 -35.15 29.96
C TYR A 259 -12.11 -34.51 28.74
N GLN A 260 -12.18 -33.20 28.64
CA GLN A 260 -11.51 -32.42 27.57
C GLN A 260 -10.72 -31.28 28.20
N PHE A 261 -9.49 -31.13 27.71
CA PHE A 261 -8.62 -30.01 28.03
C PHE A 261 -8.15 -29.36 26.74
N THR A 262 -8.32 -28.02 26.64
CA THR A 262 -7.85 -27.24 25.48
C THR A 262 -6.93 -26.15 25.98
N GLY A 263 -5.75 -26.04 25.40
CA GLY A 263 -4.76 -25.02 25.68
C GLY A 263 -4.26 -24.37 24.39
N GLY A 264 -3.78 -23.14 24.50
CA GLY A 264 -3.21 -22.44 23.37
C GLY A 264 -2.16 -21.43 23.78
N TYR A 265 -1.16 -21.25 22.92
CA TYR A 265 -0.15 -20.21 23.03
C TYR A 265 -0.12 -19.41 21.73
N SER A 266 -0.01 -18.09 21.83
CA SER A 266 0.08 -17.19 20.69
C SER A 266 1.16 -16.14 20.94
N TYR A 267 2.10 -16.03 20.02
CA TYR A 267 3.12 -15.01 19.98
C TYR A 267 3.02 -14.23 18.68
N ASN A 268 2.93 -12.90 18.75
CA ASN A 268 2.85 -12.04 17.58
C ASN A 268 3.87 -10.92 17.72
N THR A 269 4.55 -10.60 16.63
CA THR A 269 5.46 -9.47 16.52
C THR A 269 5.06 -8.59 15.36
N THR A 270 5.26 -7.29 15.52
CA THR A 270 5.17 -6.31 14.44
C THR A 270 6.32 -5.34 14.61
N ASN A 271 7.15 -5.23 13.59
CA ASN A 271 8.18 -4.22 13.49
C ASN A 271 7.83 -3.30 12.33
N SER A 272 7.61 -2.02 12.63
CA SER A 272 7.26 -1.00 11.65
C SER A 272 8.36 0.04 11.61
N GLN A 273 8.89 0.28 10.43
CA GLN A 273 9.89 1.30 10.14
C GLN A 273 9.34 2.24 9.09
N SER A 274 9.53 3.54 9.31
CA SER A 274 9.24 4.60 8.35
C SER A 274 10.42 5.54 8.32
N TRP A 275 10.83 5.94 7.13
CA TRP A 275 11.98 6.83 6.95
C TRP A 275 11.65 7.96 6.01
N ALA A 276 12.37 9.06 6.20
CA ALA A 276 12.46 10.18 5.27
C ALA A 276 13.94 10.61 5.22
N LEU A 277 14.51 10.66 4.04
CA LEU A 277 15.88 11.07 3.83
C LEU A 277 15.97 12.60 3.71
N GLU A 278 17.17 13.14 3.84
CA GLU A 278 17.46 14.57 3.83
C GLU A 278 16.85 15.34 2.64
N ARG A 279 16.85 14.71 1.46
CA ARG A 279 16.29 15.31 0.22
C ARG A 279 14.76 15.28 0.14
N SER A 280 14.08 14.67 1.11
CA SER A 280 12.62 14.67 1.11
C SER A 280 12.05 16.01 1.56
N THR A 281 10.92 16.40 1.00
CA THR A 281 10.17 17.57 1.41
C THR A 281 9.75 17.51 2.89
N ALA A 282 9.51 16.29 3.40
CA ALA A 282 9.16 16.08 4.82
C ALA A 282 10.28 16.58 5.75
N ILE A 283 11.54 16.24 5.47
CA ILE A 283 12.69 16.71 6.26
C ILE A 283 12.94 18.21 6.01
N ALA A 284 13.00 18.62 4.75
CA ALA A 284 13.23 20.02 4.38
C ALA A 284 12.20 20.97 4.99
N SER A 285 10.93 20.55 5.14
CA SER A 285 9.88 21.35 5.78
C SER A 285 9.99 21.38 7.30
N THR A 286 10.49 20.31 7.93
CA THR A 286 10.58 20.19 9.39
C THR A 286 11.79 20.93 9.95
N TYR A 287 12.93 20.88 9.25
CA TYR A 287 14.21 21.44 9.72
C TYR A 287 14.58 22.75 9.04
N ARG A 288 13.62 23.40 8.41
CA ARG A 288 13.82 24.71 7.79
C ARG A 288 14.21 25.76 8.83
N GLY A 289 15.38 26.39 8.66
CA GLY A 289 15.94 27.37 9.60
C GLY A 289 16.98 26.82 10.57
N TYR A 290 17.32 25.54 10.48
CA TYR A 290 18.55 25.03 11.09
C TYR A 290 19.65 25.05 10.03
N ASP A 291 20.62 25.95 10.18
CA ASP A 291 21.88 25.89 9.44
C ASP A 291 22.71 24.72 10.01
N TYR A 292 22.99 23.72 9.18
CA TYR A 292 23.92 22.65 9.52
C TYR A 292 25.32 22.93 8.96
#